data_0489bd0923fd1304c3ba9142cb7460c7
#
_entry.id   0489bd0923fd1304c3ba9142cb7460c7
#
_cell.length_a   1.000
_cell.length_b   1.000
_cell.length_c   1.000
_cell.angle_alpha   90.00
_cell.angle_beta   90.00
_cell.angle_gamma   90.00
#
_symmetry.space_group_name_H-M   'P 1'
#
loop_
_entity.id
_entity.type
_entity.pdbx_description
1 polymer ?
#
loop_
_entity_poly.entity_id
_entity_poly.type
_entity_poly.pdbx_seq_one_letter_code
_entity_poly.pdbx_strand_id
1 'polypeptide(L)'
;LKKGLNFIRVDPRITRNDRDGTLDVQFVITRGERIFVERIDIEGNTTTLDQVIRRQFKTVEGDPFNPREIKQAAERIRALGFFKNANVDAAQGSGPDQVVVNVDVEEQPTGSLTFGASYGASAGFGLNISLSESNFLGRGQGLNLSIGTTSDNVDSGITFTEPAFLGRDVK
;
A
#
# COMPACT_ATOMS: atom_id res chain seq x y z
N LEU A 1 3.42 -23.36 -7.25
CA LEU A 1 2.95 -22.49 -8.34
C LEU A 1 1.43 -22.51 -8.35
N LYS A 2 0.78 -21.62 -7.59
CA LYS A 2 -0.66 -21.36 -7.71
C LYS A 2 -0.85 -20.57 -9.01
N LYS A 3 -1.18 -21.23 -10.09
CA LYS A 3 -1.70 -20.57 -11.29
C LYS A 3 -3.04 -19.96 -10.90
N GLY A 4 -3.06 -18.68 -10.56
CA GLY A 4 -4.28 -17.93 -10.29
C GLY A 4 -5.07 -17.83 -11.58
N LEU A 5 -6.06 -18.69 -11.75
CA LEU A 5 -7.05 -18.55 -12.80
C LEU A 5 -8.08 -17.53 -12.32
N ASN A 6 -7.81 -16.24 -12.54
CA ASN A 6 -8.63 -15.14 -12.03
C ASN A 6 -9.91 -14.90 -12.88
N PHE A 7 -10.08 -15.62 -14.00
CA PHE A 7 -11.19 -15.46 -14.94
C PHE A 7 -11.91 -16.79 -15.14
N ILE A 8 -12.52 -17.28 -14.06
CA ILE A 8 -13.32 -18.50 -14.10
C ILE A 8 -14.71 -18.14 -13.60
N ARG A 9 -15.71 -18.48 -14.40
CA ARG A 9 -17.10 -18.51 -13.98
C ARG A 9 -17.47 -19.94 -13.65
N VAL A 10 -18.05 -20.17 -12.48
CA VAL A 10 -18.54 -21.47 -12.04
C VAL A 10 -20.05 -21.37 -11.93
N ASP A 11 -20.76 -22.06 -12.85
CA ASP A 11 -22.22 -22.12 -12.83
C ASP A 11 -22.65 -23.51 -12.32
N PRO A 12 -23.23 -23.61 -11.12
CA PRO A 12 -23.76 -24.86 -10.61
C PRO A 12 -25.08 -25.22 -11.35
N ARG A 13 -25.12 -26.38 -11.96
CA ARG A 13 -26.33 -26.96 -12.52
C ARG A 13 -26.83 -28.06 -11.60
N ILE A 14 -28.06 -27.92 -11.11
CA ILE A 14 -28.66 -28.85 -10.17
C ILE A 14 -29.75 -29.62 -10.92
N THR A 15 -29.61 -30.93 -10.97
CA THR A 15 -30.63 -31.84 -11.51
C THR A 15 -31.17 -32.69 -10.37
N ARG A 16 -32.49 -32.67 -10.18
CA ARG A 16 -33.14 -33.47 -9.18
C ARG A 16 -33.51 -34.83 -9.77
N ASN A 17 -33.13 -35.89 -9.09
CA ASN A 17 -33.53 -37.24 -9.40
C ASN A 17 -34.66 -37.65 -8.45
N ASP A 18 -35.91 -37.51 -8.93
CA ASP A 18 -37.09 -37.80 -8.09
C ASP A 18 -37.27 -39.30 -7.80
N ARG A 19 -36.60 -40.19 -8.58
CA ARG A 19 -36.70 -41.63 -8.37
C ARG A 19 -35.90 -42.10 -7.16
N ASP A 20 -34.74 -41.50 -6.93
CA ASP A 20 -33.79 -41.91 -5.87
C ASP A 20 -33.72 -40.89 -4.75
N GLY A 21 -34.46 -39.78 -4.83
CA GLY A 21 -34.44 -38.68 -3.88
C GLY A 21 -33.10 -37.95 -3.75
N THR A 22 -32.28 -38.03 -4.81
CA THR A 22 -30.94 -37.41 -4.82
C THR A 22 -30.89 -36.14 -5.67
N LEU A 23 -29.88 -35.30 -5.42
CA LEU A 23 -29.56 -34.14 -6.23
C LEU A 23 -28.20 -34.36 -6.90
N ASP A 24 -28.15 -34.28 -8.21
CA ASP A 24 -26.91 -34.23 -8.98
C ASP A 24 -26.49 -32.77 -9.13
N VAL A 25 -25.28 -32.40 -8.65
CA VAL A 25 -24.74 -31.07 -8.77
C VAL A 25 -23.54 -31.09 -9.71
N GLN A 26 -23.71 -30.49 -10.90
CA GLN A 26 -22.67 -30.35 -11.90
C GLN A 26 -22.12 -28.91 -11.85
N PHE A 27 -20.86 -28.74 -11.54
CA PHE A 27 -20.18 -27.42 -11.62
C PHE A 27 -19.62 -27.25 -13.04
N VAL A 28 -20.25 -26.36 -13.82
CA VAL A 28 -19.76 -26.02 -15.18
C VAL A 28 -18.76 -24.86 -15.00
N ILE A 29 -17.51 -25.15 -15.30
CA ILE A 29 -16.42 -24.17 -15.22
C ILE A 29 -16.20 -23.60 -16.62
N THR A 30 -16.46 -22.31 -16.78
CA THR A 30 -16.23 -21.60 -18.06
C THR A 30 -15.10 -20.59 -17.87
N ARG A 31 -14.28 -20.42 -18.90
CA ARG A 31 -13.25 -19.39 -18.91
C ARG A 31 -13.92 -18.05 -19.23
N GLY A 32 -13.83 -17.09 -18.30
CA GLY A 32 -14.27 -15.72 -18.55
C GLY A 32 -13.32 -14.97 -19.48
N GLU A 33 -13.76 -13.83 -19.97
CA GLU A 33 -12.93 -12.92 -20.76
C GLU A 33 -11.81 -12.35 -19.89
N ARG A 34 -10.64 -12.12 -20.49
CA ARG A 34 -9.51 -11.50 -19.81
C ARG A 34 -9.72 -9.99 -19.87
N ILE A 35 -9.70 -9.37 -18.71
CA ILE A 35 -9.73 -7.92 -18.55
C ILE A 35 -8.32 -7.47 -18.23
N PHE A 36 -7.88 -6.36 -18.82
CA PHE A 36 -6.54 -5.81 -18.65
C PHE A 36 -6.59 -4.44 -18.00
N VAL A 37 -5.54 -4.11 -17.26
CA VAL A 37 -5.38 -2.76 -16.69
C VAL A 37 -4.96 -1.82 -17.81
N GLU A 38 -5.80 -0.86 -18.15
CA GLU A 38 -5.50 0.17 -19.15
C GLU A 38 -4.49 1.17 -18.59
N ARG A 39 -4.80 1.73 -17.39
CA ARG A 39 -3.96 2.69 -16.68
C ARG A 39 -4.29 2.71 -15.20
N ILE A 40 -3.38 3.31 -14.44
CA ILE A 40 -3.54 3.56 -13.01
C ILE A 40 -3.52 5.08 -12.81
N ASP A 41 -4.66 5.67 -12.45
CA ASP A 41 -4.81 7.08 -12.18
C ASP A 41 -4.69 7.32 -10.68
N ILE A 42 -3.85 8.27 -10.28
CA ILE A 42 -3.57 8.59 -8.87
C ILE A 42 -3.95 10.05 -8.64
N GLU A 43 -4.79 10.27 -7.63
CA GLU A 43 -5.29 11.60 -7.26
C GLU A 43 -5.19 11.81 -5.74
N GLY A 44 -5.06 13.09 -5.33
CA GLY A 44 -5.01 13.50 -3.93
C GLY A 44 -3.61 13.52 -3.30
N ASN A 45 -2.59 13.07 -4.02
CA ASN A 45 -1.19 13.12 -3.58
C ASN A 45 -0.54 14.47 -3.94
N THR A 46 -0.65 15.44 -3.05
CA THR A 46 -0.09 16.80 -3.26
C THR A 46 1.38 16.90 -2.95
N THR A 47 1.85 16.14 -1.95
CA THR A 47 3.24 16.11 -1.49
C THR A 47 3.94 14.83 -1.91
N THR A 48 3.27 13.68 -1.76
CA THR A 48 3.83 12.36 -2.07
C THR A 48 3.93 12.17 -3.59
N LEU A 49 5.09 11.78 -4.06
CA LEU A 49 5.31 11.51 -5.48
C LEU A 49 4.54 10.26 -5.94
N ASP A 50 3.96 10.30 -7.14
CA ASP A 50 3.25 9.18 -7.77
C ASP A 50 4.01 7.86 -7.70
N GLN A 51 5.30 7.89 -7.94
CA GLN A 51 6.16 6.70 -7.91
C GLN A 51 6.13 5.97 -6.54
N VAL A 52 5.88 6.68 -5.43
CA VAL A 52 5.78 6.09 -4.09
C VAL A 52 4.52 5.26 -3.97
N ILE A 53 3.44 5.70 -4.59
CA ILE A 53 2.15 5.00 -4.65
C ILE A 53 2.20 3.89 -5.69
N ARG A 54 2.69 4.17 -6.91
CA ARG A 54 2.78 3.21 -8.02
C ARG A 54 3.58 1.97 -7.67
N ARG A 55 4.67 2.10 -6.92
CA ARG A 55 5.48 0.93 -6.51
C ARG A 55 4.77 -0.02 -5.54
N GLN A 56 3.62 0.39 -4.97
CA GLN A 56 2.80 -0.50 -4.15
C GLN A 56 2.00 -1.49 -4.99
N PHE A 57 1.87 -1.23 -6.29
CA PHE A 57 1.25 -2.15 -7.23
C PHE A 57 2.27 -3.17 -7.74
N LYS A 58 1.87 -4.44 -7.77
CA LYS A 58 2.60 -5.50 -8.50
C LYS A 58 2.12 -5.63 -9.93
N THR A 59 0.89 -5.21 -10.17
CA THR A 59 0.26 -5.15 -11.48
C THR A 59 0.66 -3.84 -12.14
N VAL A 60 1.12 -3.89 -13.37
CA VAL A 60 1.42 -2.73 -14.19
C VAL A 60 0.38 -2.56 -15.29
N GLU A 61 0.39 -1.40 -15.93
CA GLU A 61 -0.46 -1.11 -17.10
C GLU A 61 -0.20 -2.13 -18.22
N GLY A 62 -1.27 -2.68 -18.77
CA GLY A 62 -1.21 -3.78 -19.74
C GLY A 62 -1.27 -5.20 -19.14
N ASP A 63 -1.12 -5.34 -17.84
CA ASP A 63 -1.26 -6.64 -17.19
C ASP A 63 -2.72 -7.10 -17.05
N PRO A 64 -2.97 -8.41 -16.95
CA PRO A 64 -4.30 -8.93 -16.62
C PRO A 64 -4.77 -8.39 -15.26
N PHE A 65 -5.97 -7.82 -15.24
CA PHE A 65 -6.59 -7.29 -14.03
C PHE A 65 -6.82 -8.38 -12.98
N ASN A 66 -6.32 -8.16 -11.78
CA ASN A 66 -6.47 -9.06 -10.64
C ASN A 66 -7.04 -8.30 -9.44
N PRO A 67 -8.34 -8.44 -9.12
CA PRO A 67 -8.98 -7.72 -8.01
C PRO A 67 -8.30 -7.95 -6.66
N ARG A 68 -7.72 -9.13 -6.45
CA ARG A 68 -7.00 -9.46 -5.22
C ARG A 68 -5.70 -8.65 -5.09
N GLU A 69 -4.97 -8.49 -6.18
CA GLU A 69 -3.73 -7.70 -6.19
C GLU A 69 -4.00 -6.21 -6.01
N ILE A 70 -5.07 -5.71 -6.61
CA ILE A 70 -5.53 -4.33 -6.41
C ILE A 70 -5.89 -4.08 -4.95
N LYS A 71 -6.65 -4.98 -4.32
CA LYS A 71 -6.95 -4.89 -2.88
C LYS A 71 -5.70 -4.92 -2.02
N GLN A 72 -4.72 -5.78 -2.34
CA GLN A 72 -3.45 -5.83 -1.64
C GLN A 72 -2.62 -4.55 -1.85
N ALA A 73 -2.69 -3.93 -3.03
CA ALA A 73 -2.04 -2.64 -3.27
C ALA A 73 -2.65 -1.55 -2.39
N ALA A 74 -3.98 -1.49 -2.27
CA ALA A 74 -4.66 -0.57 -1.36
C ALA A 74 -4.21 -0.75 0.10
N GLU A 75 -4.07 -2.00 0.56
CA GLU A 75 -3.56 -2.29 1.91
C GLU A 75 -2.10 -1.84 2.09
N ARG A 76 -1.23 -2.05 1.08
CA ARG A 76 0.16 -1.56 1.12
C ARG A 76 0.24 -0.03 1.14
N ILE A 77 -0.60 0.66 0.35
CA ILE A 77 -0.66 2.13 0.35
C ILE A 77 -1.06 2.64 1.74
N ARG A 78 -2.10 2.05 2.36
CA ARG A 78 -2.49 2.40 3.74
C ARG A 78 -1.39 2.13 4.76
N ALA A 79 -0.65 1.04 4.59
CA ALA A 79 0.45 0.65 5.47
C ALA A 79 1.67 1.61 5.41
N LEU A 80 1.78 2.48 4.39
CA LEU A 80 2.82 3.51 4.35
C LEU A 80 2.67 4.53 5.49
N GLY A 81 1.44 4.75 5.98
CA GLY A 81 1.18 5.73 7.03
C GLY A 81 1.22 7.19 6.56
N PHE A 82 1.31 7.45 5.24
CA PHE A 82 1.34 8.79 4.66
C PHE A 82 -0.05 9.34 4.37
N PHE A 83 -1.05 8.48 4.39
CA PHE A 83 -2.41 8.80 4.01
C PHE A 83 -3.38 8.49 5.15
N LYS A 84 -4.29 9.43 5.41
CA LYS A 84 -5.42 9.24 6.32
C LYS A 84 -6.44 8.28 5.71
N ASN A 85 -6.68 8.42 4.39
CA ASN A 85 -7.52 7.55 3.60
C ASN A 85 -6.79 7.16 2.31
N ALA A 86 -7.01 5.93 1.87
CA ALA A 86 -6.59 5.46 0.55
C ALA A 86 -7.64 4.50 0.02
N ASN A 87 -8.28 4.91 -1.07
CA ASN A 87 -9.28 4.14 -1.77
C ASN A 87 -8.73 3.71 -3.13
N VAL A 88 -8.96 2.47 -3.51
CA VAL A 88 -8.50 1.95 -4.80
C VAL A 88 -9.66 1.19 -5.42
N ASP A 89 -10.19 1.73 -6.50
CA ASP A 89 -11.32 1.21 -7.23
C ASP A 89 -10.96 0.93 -8.69
N ALA A 90 -11.71 0.02 -9.31
CA ALA A 90 -11.57 -0.27 -10.72
C ALA A 90 -12.85 0.17 -11.46
N ALA A 91 -12.68 1.04 -12.43
CA ALA A 91 -13.74 1.49 -13.34
C ALA A 91 -13.55 0.89 -14.72
N GLN A 92 -14.61 0.88 -15.52
CA GLN A 92 -14.53 0.45 -16.92
C GLN A 92 -13.62 1.40 -17.70
N GLY A 93 -12.70 0.82 -18.48
CA GLY A 93 -11.80 1.57 -19.36
C GLY A 93 -12.42 1.93 -20.70
N SER A 94 -11.58 2.28 -21.67
CA SER A 94 -11.99 2.68 -23.03
C SER A 94 -12.53 1.52 -23.84
N GLY A 95 -12.17 0.28 -23.52
CA GLY A 95 -12.63 -0.95 -24.16
C GLY A 95 -13.42 -1.86 -23.21
N PRO A 96 -14.18 -2.84 -23.78
CA PRO A 96 -14.96 -3.78 -22.98
C PRO A 96 -14.11 -4.74 -22.16
N ASP A 97 -12.85 -4.93 -22.55
CA ASP A 97 -11.84 -5.78 -21.91
C ASP A 97 -10.78 -4.98 -21.14
N GLN A 98 -11.04 -3.70 -20.84
CA GLN A 98 -10.12 -2.79 -20.18
C GLN A 98 -10.72 -2.18 -18.91
N VAL A 99 -9.89 -1.98 -17.91
CA VAL A 99 -10.24 -1.28 -16.67
C VAL A 99 -9.20 -0.21 -16.34
N VAL A 100 -9.70 0.90 -15.81
CA VAL A 100 -8.89 1.95 -15.20
C VAL A 100 -8.90 1.74 -13.70
N VAL A 101 -7.73 1.73 -13.09
CA VAL A 101 -7.58 1.65 -11.63
C VAL A 101 -7.45 3.08 -11.10
N ASN A 102 -8.45 3.55 -10.38
CA ASN A 102 -8.46 4.85 -9.73
C ASN A 102 -7.93 4.70 -8.29
N VAL A 103 -6.99 5.53 -7.93
CA VAL A 103 -6.35 5.56 -6.61
C VAL A 103 -6.57 6.96 -6.03
N ASP A 104 -7.52 7.08 -5.10
CA ASP A 104 -7.81 8.31 -4.39
C ASP A 104 -7.17 8.27 -3.01
N VAL A 105 -6.29 9.23 -2.72
CA VAL A 105 -5.61 9.32 -1.43
C VAL A 105 -5.85 10.66 -0.76
N GLU A 106 -5.94 10.65 0.56
CA GLU A 106 -5.98 11.84 1.40
C GLU A 106 -4.74 11.86 2.27
N GLU A 107 -3.82 12.79 2.02
CA GLU A 107 -2.57 12.90 2.75
C GLU A 107 -2.77 13.33 4.21
N GLN A 108 -1.87 12.89 5.06
CA GLN A 108 -1.78 13.32 6.46
C GLN A 108 -0.36 13.76 6.80
N PRO A 109 -0.17 14.56 7.88
CA PRO A 109 1.17 14.92 8.34
C PRO A 109 2.02 13.68 8.63
N THR A 110 3.22 13.63 8.05
CA THR A 110 4.18 12.51 8.19
C THR A 110 5.36 12.88 9.08
N GLY A 111 5.45 14.16 9.45
CA GLY A 111 6.46 14.71 10.34
C GLY A 111 6.00 14.84 11.78
N SER A 112 6.92 14.68 12.73
CA SER A 112 6.71 14.93 14.15
C SER A 112 7.92 15.60 14.78
N LEU A 113 7.67 16.55 15.68
CA LEU A 113 8.67 17.22 16.48
C LEU A 113 8.39 16.91 17.96
N THR A 114 9.37 16.34 18.63
CA THR A 114 9.25 15.92 20.02
C THR A 114 10.24 16.69 20.89
N PHE A 115 9.75 17.21 22.01
CA PHE A 115 10.55 17.83 23.06
C PHE A 115 10.45 16.98 24.33
N GLY A 116 11.58 16.66 24.91
CA GLY A 116 11.64 15.93 26.17
C GLY A 116 12.55 16.60 27.17
N ALA A 117 12.21 16.48 28.45
CA ALA A 117 13.06 16.85 29.56
C ALA A 117 13.16 15.68 30.53
N SER A 118 14.35 15.45 31.08
CA SER A 118 14.61 14.38 32.03
C SER A 118 15.47 14.90 33.20
N TYR A 119 15.35 14.26 34.36
CA TYR A 119 16.21 14.50 35.50
C TYR A 119 16.64 13.16 36.08
N GLY A 120 17.94 13.01 36.21
CA GLY A 120 18.55 11.84 36.82
C GLY A 120 19.47 12.24 37.98
N ALA A 121 19.45 11.49 39.08
CA ALA A 121 20.27 11.84 40.29
C ALA A 121 21.78 11.86 40.00
N SER A 122 22.26 11.07 39.03
CA SER A 122 23.67 11.00 38.62
C SER A 122 23.96 11.79 37.34
N ALA A 123 22.99 11.89 36.42
CA ALA A 123 23.17 12.52 35.11
C ALA A 123 22.71 14.00 35.07
N GLY A 124 22.08 14.48 36.15
CA GLY A 124 21.54 15.82 36.22
C GLY A 124 20.32 16.05 35.35
N PHE A 125 20.14 17.29 34.93
CA PHE A 125 19.06 17.72 34.06
C PHE A 125 19.42 17.46 32.60
N GLY A 126 18.48 16.88 31.85
CA GLY A 126 18.64 16.59 30.42
C GLY A 126 17.49 17.16 29.61
N LEU A 127 17.80 17.61 28.39
CA LEU A 127 16.83 18.00 27.36
C LEU A 127 17.06 17.17 26.11
N ASN A 128 16.00 16.81 25.42
CA ASN A 128 16.10 16.21 24.09
C ASN A 128 15.09 16.83 23.12
N ILE A 129 15.52 17.00 21.90
CA ILE A 129 14.71 17.45 20.77
C ILE A 129 14.88 16.42 19.66
N SER A 130 13.79 15.92 19.12
CA SER A 130 13.85 15.03 17.95
C SER A 130 12.84 15.44 16.90
N LEU A 131 13.29 15.48 15.65
CA LEU A 131 12.50 15.66 14.44
C LEU A 131 12.48 14.34 13.70
N SER A 132 11.30 13.81 13.41
CA SER A 132 11.11 12.61 12.60
C SER A 132 10.20 12.95 11.42
N GLU A 133 10.63 12.58 10.22
CA GLU A 133 9.85 12.70 8.99
C GLU A 133 9.91 11.36 8.26
N SER A 134 8.74 10.77 7.98
CA SER A 134 8.65 9.46 7.34
C SER A 134 8.45 9.52 5.82
N ASN A 135 8.11 10.70 5.30
CA ASN A 135 7.93 10.94 3.87
C ASN A 135 8.73 12.15 3.38
N PHE A 136 10.03 12.15 3.67
CA PHE A 136 10.91 13.28 3.36
C PHE A 136 10.91 13.61 1.88
N LEU A 137 10.57 14.87 1.56
CA LEU A 137 10.40 15.39 0.20
C LEU A 137 9.38 14.62 -0.66
N GLY A 138 8.41 13.94 -0.04
CA GLY A 138 7.40 13.16 -0.74
C GLY A 138 7.92 11.87 -1.40
N ARG A 139 9.13 11.44 -1.07
CA ARG A 139 9.81 10.29 -1.69
C ARG A 139 9.62 8.98 -0.93
N GLY A 140 8.91 9.02 0.21
CA GLY A 140 8.77 7.87 1.10
C GLY A 140 10.06 7.52 1.82
N GLN A 141 10.99 8.47 1.91
CA GLN A 141 12.24 8.36 2.65
C GLN A 141 12.03 8.79 4.10
N GLY A 142 12.72 8.14 5.02
CA GLY A 142 12.70 8.51 6.43
C GLY A 142 13.89 9.39 6.81
N LEU A 143 13.64 10.47 7.54
CA LEU A 143 14.68 11.32 8.14
C LEU A 143 14.39 11.48 9.62
N ASN A 144 15.35 11.12 10.47
CA ASN A 144 15.28 11.37 11.92
C ASN A 144 16.50 12.17 12.34
N LEU A 145 16.24 13.28 13.02
CA LEU A 145 17.25 14.12 13.65
C LEU A 145 16.99 14.12 15.14
N SER A 146 18.02 13.94 15.94
CA SER A 146 17.90 14.00 17.39
C SER A 146 19.07 14.76 18.00
N ILE A 147 18.80 15.59 18.99
CA ILE A 147 19.79 16.29 19.81
C ILE A 147 19.35 16.10 21.25
N GLY A 148 20.23 15.52 22.05
CA GLY A 148 20.06 15.36 23.48
C GLY A 148 21.21 16.02 24.22
N THR A 149 20.92 16.63 25.38
CA THR A 149 21.94 17.18 26.28
C THR A 149 21.64 16.76 27.69
N THR A 150 22.67 16.43 28.43
CA THR A 150 22.67 16.27 29.88
C THR A 150 23.69 17.25 30.48
N SER A 151 23.82 17.28 31.79
CA SER A 151 24.78 18.17 32.46
C SER A 151 26.23 17.98 31.99
N ASP A 152 26.58 16.77 31.54
CA ASP A 152 27.96 16.38 31.22
C ASP A 152 28.15 15.91 29.78
N ASN A 153 27.06 15.77 28.98
CA ASN A 153 27.16 15.22 27.62
C ASN A 153 26.16 15.87 26.67
N VAL A 154 26.55 15.91 25.38
CA VAL A 154 25.68 16.26 24.27
C VAL A 154 25.72 15.14 23.25
N ASP A 155 24.56 14.55 22.99
CA ASP A 155 24.38 13.50 22.00
C ASP A 155 23.59 14.04 20.79
N SER A 156 24.03 13.75 19.59
CA SER A 156 23.31 14.09 18.36
C SER A 156 23.30 12.93 17.40
N GLY A 157 22.20 12.74 16.70
CA GLY A 157 22.04 11.67 15.73
C GLY A 157 21.28 12.13 14.50
N ILE A 158 21.71 11.62 13.36
CA ILE A 158 21.01 11.74 12.07
C ILE A 158 20.83 10.33 11.52
N THR A 159 19.58 9.96 11.22
CA THR A 159 19.26 8.70 10.56
C THR A 159 18.48 9.00 9.30
N PHE A 160 18.99 8.50 8.18
CA PHE A 160 18.29 8.56 6.89
C PHE A 160 17.97 7.14 6.44
N THR A 161 16.72 6.90 6.04
CA THR A 161 16.23 5.59 5.61
C THR A 161 15.69 5.69 4.19
N GLU A 162 16.22 4.87 3.29
CA GLU A 162 15.74 4.73 1.93
C GLU A 162 15.13 3.33 1.76
N PRO A 163 13.79 3.19 1.81
CA PRO A 163 13.13 1.87 1.73
C PRO A 163 13.14 1.26 0.33
N ALA A 164 13.38 2.07 -0.71
CA ALA A 164 13.33 1.63 -2.11
C ALA A 164 14.62 2.00 -2.85
N PHE A 165 15.75 1.51 -2.35
CA PHE A 165 17.05 1.81 -2.95
C PHE A 165 17.15 1.26 -4.37
N LEU A 166 17.45 2.14 -5.36
CA LEU A 166 17.48 1.83 -6.79
C LEU A 166 16.18 1.20 -7.33
N GLY A 167 15.02 1.61 -6.77
CA GLY A 167 13.71 1.11 -7.19
C GLY A 167 13.39 -0.32 -6.74
N ARG A 168 14.19 -0.88 -5.82
CA ARG A 168 13.98 -2.20 -5.22
C ARG A 168 13.71 -2.06 -3.73
N ASP A 169 12.72 -2.81 -3.24
CA ASP A 169 12.51 -2.95 -1.80
C ASP A 169 13.72 -3.66 -1.20
N VAL A 170 14.55 -2.91 -0.50
CA VAL A 170 15.70 -3.45 0.24
C VAL A 170 15.23 -3.69 1.67
N LYS A 171 15.17 -4.95 2.08
CA LYS A 171 14.92 -5.34 3.45
C LYS A 171 16.23 -5.70 4.12
#